data_528eed3ebf198a7b803fa3d35cd5f689
#
_entry.id   528eed3ebf198a7b803fa3d35cd5f689
#
_cell.length_a   1.000
_cell.length_b   1.000
_cell.length_c   1.000
_cell.angle_alpha   90.00
_cell.angle_beta   90.00
_cell.angle_gamma   90.00
#
_symmetry.space_group_name_H-M   'P 1'
#
loop_
_entity.id
_entity.type
_entity.pdbx_description
1 polymer ?
#
loop_
_entity_poly.entity_id
_entity_poly.type
_entity_poly.pdbx_seq_one_letter_code
_entity_poly.pdbx_strand_id
1 'polypeptide(L)'
;MKKFATIALAVVLSMGILTGCGSSKKAAEATTEVKEETVDYGQGLNEDGTLEGVKATDYVTVCDYSALKIPKKEVKVSDSDVQTEIDTILSSYNQVTDRKVKKGDTVNIDYKGMVDGKEFDGGTASGASLKIGSGTFIDGFEDQLIGKMPGETVQVKVTFPKDYQGKEVAGKDAVFETTINYIDETPKLTDKFVKEKLSDRYGYT
;
A
#
# COMPACT_ATOMS: atom_id res chain seq x y z
N MET A 1 -27.66 -4.04 30.07
CA MET A 1 -26.39 -4.67 30.51
C MET A 1 -25.51 -4.87 29.31
N LYS A 2 -24.63 -3.90 29.03
CA LYS A 2 -23.64 -3.98 27.96
C LYS A 2 -22.28 -4.37 28.55
N LYS A 3 -21.75 -5.49 28.08
CA LYS A 3 -20.48 -6.05 28.56
C LYS A 3 -19.33 -5.20 27.98
N PHE A 4 -18.57 -4.54 28.84
CA PHE A 4 -17.33 -3.89 28.47
C PHE A 4 -16.26 -4.94 28.24
N ALA A 5 -15.60 -4.89 27.09
CA ALA A 5 -14.48 -5.75 26.75
C ALA A 5 -13.19 -5.19 27.38
N THR A 6 -12.66 -5.92 28.34
CA THR A 6 -11.37 -5.61 28.97
C THR A 6 -10.26 -6.02 27.99
N ILE A 7 -9.51 -5.05 27.47
CA ILE A 7 -8.29 -5.31 26.68
C ILE A 7 -7.12 -5.38 27.65
N ALA A 8 -6.61 -6.59 27.89
CA ALA A 8 -5.38 -6.80 28.63
C ALA A 8 -4.18 -6.61 27.69
N LEU A 9 -3.41 -5.56 27.91
CA LEU A 9 -2.14 -5.32 27.21
C LEU A 9 -1.01 -5.99 28.02
N ALA A 10 -0.56 -7.16 27.58
CA ALA A 10 0.59 -7.84 28.16
C ALA A 10 1.88 -7.21 27.60
N VAL A 11 2.59 -6.44 28.41
CA VAL A 11 3.95 -5.99 28.10
C VAL A 11 4.93 -7.04 28.60
N VAL A 12 5.48 -7.84 27.69
CA VAL A 12 6.59 -8.76 27.99
C VAL A 12 7.89 -7.98 27.88
N LEU A 13 8.49 -7.58 29.00
CA LEU A 13 9.86 -7.13 29.06
C LEU A 13 10.81 -8.34 29.00
N SER A 14 11.44 -8.57 27.85
CA SER A 14 12.54 -9.50 27.72
C SER A 14 13.83 -8.84 28.22
N MET A 15 14.25 -9.16 29.44
CA MET A 15 15.58 -8.86 29.94
C MET A 15 16.59 -9.86 29.32
N GLY A 16 17.51 -9.35 28.51
CA GLY A 16 18.66 -10.09 28.00
C GLY A 16 19.60 -10.50 29.13
N ILE A 17 19.85 -11.80 29.22
CA ILE A 17 20.83 -12.37 30.13
C ILE A 17 22.20 -12.26 29.50
N LEU A 18 23.06 -11.43 30.07
CA LEU A 18 24.51 -11.45 29.83
C LEU A 18 25.12 -12.54 30.70
N THR A 19 25.60 -13.60 30.07
CA THR A 19 26.39 -14.65 30.74
C THR A 19 27.81 -14.17 30.99
N GLY A 20 28.14 -13.92 32.24
CA GLY A 20 29.51 -13.80 32.72
C GLY A 20 29.77 -14.88 33.77
N CYS A 21 30.78 -15.70 33.55
CA CYS A 21 31.28 -16.78 34.45
C CYS A 21 31.67 -16.30 35.84
N GLY A 22 31.32 -17.02 36.85
CA GLY A 22 31.99 -16.98 38.16
C GLY A 22 31.14 -17.38 39.36
N SER A 23 31.32 -18.61 39.86
CA SER A 23 31.18 -19.15 41.24
C SER A 23 29.95 -18.83 42.11
N SER A 24 29.24 -19.89 42.33
CA SER A 24 28.54 -20.33 43.56
C SER A 24 28.21 -19.34 44.66
N LYS A 25 26.91 -19.06 44.86
CA LYS A 25 26.20 -19.18 46.15
C LYS A 25 24.69 -19.11 45.96
N LYS A 26 24.03 -20.07 46.57
CA LYS A 26 22.61 -20.25 46.69
C LYS A 26 21.95 -18.97 47.22
N ALA A 27 21.15 -18.27 46.40
CA ALA A 27 20.27 -17.21 46.87
C ALA A 27 18.83 -17.64 46.60
N ALA A 28 17.99 -17.56 47.65
CA ALA A 28 16.61 -17.93 47.66
C ALA A 28 15.80 -17.07 46.65
N GLU A 29 14.92 -17.71 45.90
CA GLU A 29 13.86 -17.07 45.09
C GLU A 29 12.90 -16.31 46.00
N ALA A 30 13.00 -15.00 45.96
CA ALA A 30 11.93 -14.14 46.41
C ALA A 30 11.01 -13.87 45.22
N THR A 31 9.95 -14.67 45.08
CA THR A 31 8.84 -14.37 44.18
C THR A 31 8.13 -13.17 44.77
N THR A 32 8.43 -11.99 44.22
CA THR A 32 7.61 -10.81 44.46
C THR A 32 6.38 -10.91 43.56
N GLU A 33 5.24 -11.30 44.13
CA GLU A 33 3.94 -11.13 43.47
C GLU A 33 3.76 -9.64 43.20
N VAL A 34 3.88 -9.24 41.94
CA VAL A 34 3.46 -7.92 41.48
C VAL A 34 1.95 -7.95 41.44
N LYS A 35 1.32 -7.34 42.46
CA LYS A 35 -0.10 -7.07 42.46
C LYS A 35 -0.36 -6.11 41.30
N GLU A 36 -1.02 -6.56 40.26
CA GLU A 36 -1.55 -5.67 39.22
C GLU A 36 -2.60 -4.78 39.86
N GLU A 37 -2.27 -3.53 40.13
CA GLU A 37 -3.26 -2.51 40.43
C GLU A 37 -3.96 -2.19 39.11
N THR A 38 -5.22 -2.64 39.00
CA THR A 38 -6.10 -2.20 37.92
C THR A 38 -6.50 -0.77 38.18
N VAL A 39 -5.89 0.17 37.46
CA VAL A 39 -6.29 1.57 37.48
C VAL A 39 -7.58 1.71 36.69
N ASP A 40 -8.65 2.09 37.36
CA ASP A 40 -9.92 2.42 36.70
C ASP A 40 -9.86 3.84 36.16
N TYR A 41 -9.59 3.98 34.88
CA TYR A 41 -9.54 5.27 34.17
C TYR A 41 -10.93 5.90 33.96
N GLY A 42 -12.01 5.21 34.29
CA GLY A 42 -13.38 5.70 34.24
C GLY A 42 -13.86 6.36 35.52
N GLN A 43 -13.06 6.35 36.59
CA GLN A 43 -13.46 6.89 37.87
C GLN A 43 -13.57 8.41 37.79
N GLY A 44 -14.76 8.93 38.13
CA GLY A 44 -15.05 10.36 38.05
C GLY A 44 -15.52 10.85 36.67
N LEU A 45 -15.82 9.93 35.75
CA LEU A 45 -16.43 10.25 34.46
C LEU A 45 -17.90 9.85 34.43
N ASN A 46 -18.72 10.63 33.78
CA ASN A 46 -20.10 10.29 33.40
C ASN A 46 -20.12 9.26 32.27
N GLU A 47 -21.29 8.70 31.96
CA GLU A 47 -21.46 7.73 30.86
C GLU A 47 -21.08 8.27 29.49
N ASP A 48 -21.10 9.58 29.29
CA ASP A 48 -20.69 10.30 28.06
C ASP A 48 -19.20 10.66 28.01
N GLY A 49 -18.43 10.30 29.05
CA GLY A 49 -17.00 10.56 29.13
C GLY A 49 -16.65 11.97 29.68
N THR A 50 -17.63 12.73 30.14
CA THR A 50 -17.40 14.02 30.79
C THR A 50 -17.05 13.82 32.27
N LEU A 51 -16.33 14.77 32.90
CA LEU A 51 -16.00 14.73 34.34
C LEU A 51 -17.26 14.94 35.20
N GLU A 52 -17.45 14.06 36.17
CA GLU A 52 -18.58 14.15 37.09
C GLU A 52 -18.50 15.46 37.92
N GLY A 53 -19.61 16.22 37.94
CA GLY A 53 -19.70 17.48 38.66
C GLY A 53 -18.98 18.66 38.02
N VAL A 54 -18.36 18.52 36.84
CA VAL A 54 -17.65 19.58 36.14
C VAL A 54 -18.44 19.98 34.89
N LYS A 55 -18.80 21.23 34.79
CA LYS A 55 -19.34 21.82 33.56
C LYS A 55 -18.22 22.58 32.86
N ALA A 56 -17.86 22.17 31.67
CA ALA A 56 -16.80 22.81 30.89
C ALA A 56 -17.02 24.32 30.69
N THR A 57 -18.27 24.77 30.63
CA THR A 57 -18.67 26.18 30.50
C THR A 57 -18.34 27.01 31.74
N ASP A 58 -18.08 26.39 32.89
CA ASP A 58 -17.70 27.11 34.11
C ASP A 58 -16.22 27.53 34.09
N TYR A 59 -15.43 26.90 33.26
CA TYR A 59 -13.97 27.09 33.14
C TYR A 59 -13.54 27.65 31.78
N VAL A 60 -14.39 27.51 30.75
CA VAL A 60 -14.08 27.99 29.40
C VAL A 60 -15.21 28.87 28.89
N THR A 61 -14.87 30.09 28.55
CA THR A 61 -15.79 30.98 27.82
C THR A 61 -15.68 30.65 26.33
N VAL A 62 -16.70 30.02 25.79
CA VAL A 62 -16.76 29.78 24.35
C VAL A 62 -17.17 31.09 23.68
N CYS A 63 -16.31 31.59 22.76
CA CYS A 63 -16.67 32.78 21.98
C CYS A 63 -17.86 32.45 21.04
N ASP A 64 -18.65 33.46 20.71
CA ASP A 64 -19.71 33.32 19.71
C ASP A 64 -19.11 33.15 18.32
N TYR A 65 -18.93 31.90 17.92
CA TYR A 65 -18.43 31.53 16.58
C TYR A 65 -19.48 31.66 15.49
N SER A 66 -20.77 31.86 15.84
CA SER A 66 -21.82 32.08 14.85
C SER A 66 -21.67 33.44 14.15
N ALA A 67 -20.95 34.38 14.80
CA ALA A 67 -20.62 35.67 14.20
C ALA A 67 -19.37 35.67 13.32
N LEU A 68 -18.63 34.55 13.24
CA LEU A 68 -17.46 34.44 12.35
C LEU A 68 -17.90 34.55 10.91
N LYS A 69 -17.41 35.60 10.24
CA LYS A 69 -17.62 35.77 8.79
C LYS A 69 -16.33 35.44 8.06
N ILE A 70 -16.35 34.37 7.29
CA ILE A 70 -15.24 34.03 6.39
C ILE A 70 -15.41 34.87 5.12
N PRO A 71 -14.44 35.72 4.76
CA PRO A 71 -14.53 36.49 3.51
C PRO A 71 -14.67 35.55 2.31
N LYS A 72 -15.59 35.87 1.37
CA LYS A 72 -15.85 35.04 0.18
C LYS A 72 -14.58 34.75 -0.64
N LYS A 73 -13.59 35.65 -0.61
CA LYS A 73 -12.30 35.46 -1.31
C LYS A 73 -11.47 34.32 -0.71
N GLU A 74 -11.62 34.00 0.58
CA GLU A 74 -10.87 32.94 1.26
C GLU A 74 -11.47 31.55 1.05
N VAL A 75 -12.70 31.49 0.57
CA VAL A 75 -13.39 30.24 0.18
C VAL A 75 -13.50 30.08 -1.33
N LYS A 76 -12.85 30.97 -2.10
CA LYS A 76 -12.86 30.89 -3.56
C LYS A 76 -11.86 29.82 -4.01
N VAL A 77 -12.36 28.74 -4.54
CA VAL A 77 -11.55 27.70 -5.20
C VAL A 77 -11.23 28.20 -6.61
N SER A 78 -9.96 28.11 -7.02
CA SER A 78 -9.56 28.44 -8.38
C SER A 78 -9.72 27.24 -9.32
N ASP A 79 -9.82 27.49 -10.63
CA ASP A 79 -9.87 26.41 -11.62
C ASP A 79 -8.59 25.54 -11.57
N SER A 80 -7.46 26.14 -11.19
CA SER A 80 -6.21 25.41 -10.99
C SER A 80 -6.28 24.44 -9.81
N ASP A 81 -6.92 24.83 -8.70
CA ASP A 81 -7.08 23.96 -7.53
C ASP A 81 -7.99 22.79 -7.88
N VAL A 82 -9.08 23.06 -8.64
CA VAL A 82 -9.99 22.03 -9.13
C VAL A 82 -9.25 21.04 -10.04
N GLN A 83 -8.43 21.56 -10.99
CA GLN A 83 -7.68 20.70 -11.90
C GLN A 83 -6.65 19.84 -11.16
N THR A 84 -5.97 20.39 -10.15
CA THR A 84 -5.02 19.66 -9.32
C THR A 84 -5.70 18.51 -8.58
N GLU A 85 -6.89 18.74 -8.04
CA GLU A 85 -7.66 17.68 -7.36
C GLU A 85 -8.12 16.61 -8.33
N ILE A 86 -8.59 17.00 -9.51
CA ILE A 86 -8.96 16.07 -10.59
C ILE A 86 -7.76 15.18 -10.97
N ASP A 87 -6.60 15.76 -11.19
CA ASP A 87 -5.39 15.03 -11.57
C ASP A 87 -4.95 14.07 -10.46
N THR A 88 -5.10 14.48 -9.19
CA THR A 88 -4.83 13.64 -8.03
C THR A 88 -5.79 12.45 -7.97
N ILE A 89 -7.07 12.68 -8.17
CA ILE A 89 -8.07 11.62 -8.22
C ILE A 89 -7.76 10.65 -9.36
N LEU A 90 -7.56 11.17 -10.59
CA LEU A 90 -7.30 10.34 -11.76
C LEU A 90 -6.03 9.49 -11.61
N SER A 91 -4.99 10.03 -10.98
CA SER A 91 -3.72 9.30 -10.75
C SER A 91 -3.90 8.08 -9.84
N SER A 92 -4.91 8.08 -8.97
CA SER A 92 -5.24 6.92 -8.14
C SER A 92 -5.95 5.78 -8.88
N TYR A 93 -6.32 6.00 -10.14
CA TYR A 93 -6.99 5.02 -11.01
C TYR A 93 -6.18 4.67 -12.26
N ASN A 94 -4.85 4.79 -12.18
CA ASN A 94 -3.96 4.55 -13.33
C ASN A 94 -3.83 3.08 -13.75
N GLN A 95 -4.43 2.15 -13.02
CA GLN A 95 -4.38 0.71 -13.32
C GLN A 95 -5.51 0.31 -14.26
N VAL A 96 -5.23 0.34 -15.55
CA VAL A 96 -6.19 -0.05 -16.60
C VAL A 96 -6.09 -1.53 -16.88
N THR A 97 -7.22 -2.24 -16.78
CA THR A 97 -7.30 -3.71 -16.94
C THR A 97 -8.29 -4.16 -18.02
N ASP A 98 -8.99 -3.25 -18.66
CA ASP A 98 -10.12 -3.52 -19.57
C ASP A 98 -9.79 -3.38 -21.06
N ARG A 99 -8.52 -3.20 -21.40
CA ARG A 99 -8.05 -3.12 -22.81
C ARG A 99 -6.78 -3.92 -23.06
N LYS A 100 -6.56 -4.23 -24.32
CA LYS A 100 -5.34 -4.90 -24.79
C LYS A 100 -4.13 -3.97 -24.74
N VAL A 101 -2.98 -4.57 -24.43
CA VAL A 101 -1.67 -3.93 -24.48
C VAL A 101 -1.32 -3.52 -25.90
N LYS A 102 -0.77 -2.31 -26.06
CA LYS A 102 -0.31 -1.73 -27.31
C LYS A 102 1.15 -1.30 -27.20
N LYS A 103 1.80 -1.12 -28.34
CA LYS A 103 3.13 -0.52 -28.40
C LYS A 103 3.09 0.90 -27.81
N GLY A 104 4.04 1.19 -26.93
CA GLY A 104 4.14 2.45 -26.22
C GLY A 104 3.46 2.48 -24.84
N ASP A 105 2.64 1.48 -24.52
CA ASP A 105 2.07 1.35 -23.17
C ASP A 105 3.16 1.04 -22.15
N THR A 106 2.95 1.51 -20.93
CA THR A 106 3.68 1.05 -19.76
C THR A 106 2.83 -0.01 -19.06
N VAL A 107 3.36 -1.20 -18.85
CA VAL A 107 2.66 -2.30 -18.19
C VAL A 107 3.36 -2.67 -16.89
N ASN A 108 2.58 -3.11 -15.91
CA ASN A 108 3.08 -3.76 -14.72
C ASN A 108 3.01 -5.28 -14.93
N ILE A 109 4.13 -5.96 -14.75
CA ILE A 109 4.24 -7.39 -15.01
C ILE A 109 4.91 -8.15 -13.86
N ASP A 110 4.52 -9.40 -13.70
CA ASP A 110 5.27 -10.39 -12.97
C ASP A 110 5.87 -11.35 -14.01
N TYR A 111 7.12 -11.72 -13.85
CA TYR A 111 7.74 -12.69 -14.75
C TYR A 111 8.64 -13.67 -14.01
N LYS A 112 8.72 -14.88 -14.56
CA LYS A 112 9.54 -15.97 -14.09
C LYS A 112 10.23 -16.64 -15.26
N GLY A 113 11.53 -16.44 -15.38
CA GLY A 113 12.35 -16.96 -16.46
C GLY A 113 12.96 -18.33 -16.15
N MET A 114 12.97 -19.18 -17.17
CA MET A 114 13.54 -20.51 -17.12
C MET A 114 14.41 -20.77 -18.35
N VAL A 115 15.59 -21.35 -18.13
CA VAL A 115 16.49 -21.87 -19.15
C VAL A 115 16.65 -23.37 -18.90
N ASP A 116 16.44 -24.20 -19.88
CA ASP A 116 16.46 -25.67 -19.74
C ASP A 116 15.56 -26.19 -18.60
N GLY A 117 14.44 -25.51 -18.36
CA GLY A 117 13.47 -25.83 -17.30
C GLY A 117 13.90 -25.46 -15.88
N LYS A 118 14.99 -24.70 -15.72
CA LYS A 118 15.51 -24.23 -14.44
C LYS A 118 15.47 -22.71 -14.35
N GLU A 119 15.06 -22.20 -13.22
CA GLU A 119 15.16 -20.75 -12.92
C GLU A 119 16.63 -20.33 -12.87
N PHE A 120 16.89 -19.08 -13.18
CA PHE A 120 18.22 -18.47 -13.13
C PHE A 120 18.19 -17.13 -12.39
N ASP A 121 19.33 -16.71 -11.88
CA ASP A 121 19.45 -15.45 -11.14
C ASP A 121 19.09 -14.24 -11.99
N GLY A 122 18.23 -13.36 -11.45
CA GLY A 122 17.71 -12.19 -12.16
C GLY A 122 16.59 -12.50 -13.17
N GLY A 123 16.21 -13.79 -13.33
CA GLY A 123 15.15 -14.21 -14.23
C GLY A 123 13.72 -14.00 -13.68
N THR A 124 13.57 -13.63 -12.41
CA THR A 124 12.24 -13.52 -11.76
C THR A 124 12.06 -12.16 -11.10
N ALA A 125 10.92 -11.53 -11.34
CA ALA A 125 10.49 -10.33 -10.62
C ALA A 125 8.98 -10.22 -10.56
N SER A 126 8.48 -9.48 -9.56
CA SER A 126 7.08 -9.11 -9.43
C SER A 126 6.92 -7.61 -9.41
N GLY A 127 5.84 -7.10 -10.02
CA GLY A 127 5.52 -5.69 -10.08
C GLY A 127 6.47 -4.86 -10.95
N ALA A 128 7.18 -5.49 -11.89
CA ALA A 128 8.10 -4.79 -12.75
C ALA A 128 7.36 -3.88 -13.74
N SER A 129 7.82 -2.62 -13.85
CA SER A 129 7.31 -1.67 -14.83
C SER A 129 8.06 -1.83 -16.15
N LEU A 130 7.34 -2.04 -17.24
CA LEU A 130 7.89 -2.24 -18.57
C LEU A 130 7.16 -1.39 -19.61
N LYS A 131 7.91 -0.52 -20.29
CA LYS A 131 7.38 0.23 -21.44
C LYS A 131 7.53 -0.58 -22.71
N ILE A 132 6.42 -0.95 -23.35
CA ILE A 132 6.38 -1.77 -24.55
C ILE A 132 6.99 -1.02 -25.74
N GLY A 133 8.01 -1.60 -26.33
CA GLY A 133 8.78 -1.02 -27.43
C GLY A 133 9.95 -0.15 -26.96
N SER A 134 10.35 -0.24 -25.68
CA SER A 134 11.53 0.46 -25.15
C SER A 134 12.85 -0.22 -25.48
N GLY A 135 12.84 -1.54 -25.71
CA GLY A 135 14.05 -2.35 -25.87
C GLY A 135 14.85 -2.54 -24.57
N THR A 136 14.21 -2.36 -23.40
CA THR A 136 14.87 -2.58 -22.11
C THR A 136 14.95 -4.05 -21.73
N PHE A 137 14.06 -4.86 -22.27
CA PHE A 137 14.08 -6.32 -22.12
C PHE A 137 14.76 -6.97 -23.34
N ILE A 138 15.00 -8.27 -23.25
CA ILE A 138 15.60 -9.07 -24.32
C ILE A 138 14.74 -8.98 -25.60
N ASP A 139 15.39 -8.92 -26.74
CA ASP A 139 14.74 -8.80 -28.04
C ASP A 139 13.62 -9.84 -28.22
N GLY A 140 12.46 -9.37 -28.67
CA GLY A 140 11.27 -10.19 -28.85
C GLY A 140 10.45 -10.45 -27.59
N PHE A 141 10.87 -10.00 -26.40
CA PHE A 141 10.09 -10.14 -25.18
C PHE A 141 8.85 -9.22 -25.20
N GLU A 142 9.07 -7.94 -25.43
CA GLU A 142 8.03 -6.90 -25.35
C GLU A 142 6.96 -7.10 -26.43
N ASP A 143 7.35 -7.52 -27.64
CA ASP A 143 6.45 -7.70 -28.78
C ASP A 143 5.42 -8.83 -28.54
N GLN A 144 5.77 -9.85 -27.76
CA GLN A 144 4.86 -10.95 -27.44
C GLN A 144 3.77 -10.59 -26.44
N LEU A 145 3.92 -9.45 -25.75
CA LEU A 145 2.90 -8.93 -24.85
C LEU A 145 1.87 -8.05 -25.57
N ILE A 146 2.18 -7.59 -26.79
CA ILE A 146 1.25 -6.76 -27.56
C ILE A 146 -0.02 -7.57 -27.91
N GLY A 147 -1.19 -6.95 -27.70
CA GLY A 147 -2.48 -7.57 -27.97
C GLY A 147 -3.01 -8.48 -26.86
N LYS A 148 -2.24 -8.69 -25.78
CA LYS A 148 -2.67 -9.44 -24.61
C LYS A 148 -3.48 -8.55 -23.67
N MET A 149 -4.28 -9.18 -22.80
CA MET A 149 -5.08 -8.48 -21.79
C MET A 149 -4.36 -8.53 -20.43
N PRO A 150 -4.50 -7.49 -19.59
CA PRO A 150 -4.20 -7.62 -18.18
C PRO A 150 -4.91 -8.83 -17.55
N GLY A 151 -4.22 -9.51 -16.64
CA GLY A 151 -4.66 -10.77 -16.04
C GLY A 151 -4.25 -12.02 -16.84
N GLU A 152 -3.80 -11.88 -18.11
CA GLU A 152 -3.29 -13.02 -18.89
C GLU A 152 -1.85 -13.36 -18.47
N THR A 153 -1.57 -14.67 -18.37
CA THR A 153 -0.22 -15.22 -18.27
C THR A 153 0.24 -15.70 -19.64
N VAL A 154 1.36 -15.16 -20.10
CA VAL A 154 1.93 -15.42 -21.43
C VAL A 154 3.25 -16.15 -21.28
N GLN A 155 3.46 -17.21 -22.09
CA GLN A 155 4.75 -17.88 -22.22
C GLN A 155 5.58 -17.15 -23.26
N VAL A 156 6.44 -16.23 -22.81
CA VAL A 156 7.32 -15.42 -23.66
C VAL A 156 8.60 -16.20 -23.96
N LYS A 157 8.87 -16.50 -25.22
CA LYS A 157 10.04 -17.25 -25.65
C LYS A 157 11.06 -16.30 -26.30
N VAL A 158 12.28 -16.32 -25.78
CA VAL A 158 13.38 -15.46 -26.26
C VAL A 158 14.69 -16.24 -26.27
N THR A 159 15.65 -15.75 -27.04
CA THR A 159 17.02 -16.27 -27.02
C THR A 159 17.95 -15.20 -26.50
N PHE A 160 18.72 -15.50 -25.48
CA PHE A 160 19.72 -14.57 -24.95
C PHE A 160 20.83 -14.30 -25.97
N PRO A 161 21.29 -13.05 -26.11
CA PRO A 161 22.46 -12.74 -26.92
C PRO A 161 23.69 -13.53 -26.44
N LYS A 162 24.59 -13.88 -27.37
CA LYS A 162 25.82 -14.67 -27.04
C LYS A 162 26.78 -13.88 -26.13
N ASP A 163 26.72 -12.56 -26.21
CA ASP A 163 27.51 -11.60 -25.44
C ASP A 163 26.79 -11.09 -24.18
N TYR A 164 25.70 -11.73 -23.79
CA TYR A 164 24.97 -11.37 -22.58
C TYR A 164 25.85 -11.50 -21.34
N GLN A 165 25.74 -10.55 -20.42
CA GLN A 165 26.60 -10.49 -19.23
C GLN A 165 26.45 -11.72 -18.32
N GLY A 166 25.25 -12.28 -18.21
CA GLY A 166 24.98 -13.52 -17.48
C GLY A 166 25.46 -14.72 -18.25
N LYS A 167 26.69 -15.17 -18.00
CA LYS A 167 27.34 -16.30 -18.74
C LYS A 167 26.53 -17.60 -18.68
N GLU A 168 25.74 -17.78 -17.66
CA GLU A 168 24.92 -18.99 -17.47
C GLU A 168 23.79 -19.10 -18.48
N VAL A 169 23.31 -17.97 -18.99
CA VAL A 169 22.15 -17.85 -19.90
C VAL A 169 22.56 -17.36 -21.29
N ALA A 170 23.78 -16.85 -21.48
CA ALA A 170 24.27 -16.29 -22.73
C ALA A 170 24.14 -17.30 -23.87
N GLY A 171 23.47 -16.91 -24.98
CA GLY A 171 23.25 -17.71 -26.17
C GLY A 171 22.22 -18.85 -26.02
N LYS A 172 21.52 -18.91 -24.87
CA LYS A 172 20.50 -19.94 -24.60
C LYS A 172 19.09 -19.44 -24.85
N ASP A 173 18.23 -20.39 -25.15
CA ASP A 173 16.79 -20.15 -25.23
C ASP A 173 16.19 -20.10 -23.81
N ALA A 174 15.33 -19.14 -23.57
CA ALA A 174 14.62 -18.98 -22.33
C ALA A 174 13.12 -18.89 -22.56
N VAL A 175 12.37 -19.34 -21.58
CA VAL A 175 10.92 -19.19 -21.52
C VAL A 175 10.58 -18.41 -20.26
N PHE A 176 9.90 -17.29 -20.42
CA PHE A 176 9.39 -16.49 -19.32
C PHE A 176 7.88 -16.68 -19.19
N GLU A 177 7.45 -17.18 -18.05
CA GLU A 177 6.06 -17.10 -17.65
C GLU A 177 5.78 -15.69 -17.15
N THR A 178 5.04 -14.93 -17.94
CA THR A 178 4.84 -13.49 -17.71
C THR A 178 3.37 -13.19 -17.52
N THR A 179 3.00 -12.66 -16.36
CA THR A 179 1.64 -12.19 -16.07
C THR A 179 1.59 -10.67 -16.21
N ILE A 180 0.63 -10.17 -16.97
CA ILE A 180 0.37 -8.73 -17.09
C ILE A 180 -0.61 -8.35 -16.00
N ASN A 181 -0.19 -7.53 -15.03
CA ASN A 181 -1.05 -7.13 -13.92
C ASN A 181 -2.03 -6.03 -14.36
N TYR A 182 -1.51 -4.96 -14.94
CA TYR A 182 -2.29 -3.83 -15.45
C TYR A 182 -1.46 -3.00 -16.44
N ILE A 183 -2.15 -2.12 -17.15
CA ILE A 183 -1.54 -1.08 -17.99
C ILE A 183 -1.53 0.19 -17.15
N ASP A 184 -0.35 0.81 -16.97
CA ASP A 184 -0.19 2.08 -16.25
C ASP A 184 -0.54 3.24 -17.20
N GLU A 185 -1.75 3.71 -17.10
CA GLU A 185 -2.27 4.82 -17.90
C GLU A 185 -3.24 5.64 -17.06
N THR A 186 -2.98 6.94 -16.90
CA THR A 186 -3.92 7.84 -16.24
C THR A 186 -5.21 7.94 -17.07
N PRO A 187 -6.37 7.56 -16.50
CA PRO A 187 -7.62 7.58 -17.23
C PRO A 187 -8.04 9.01 -17.57
N LYS A 188 -8.83 9.15 -18.63
CA LYS A 188 -9.43 10.44 -18.96
C LYS A 188 -10.69 10.66 -18.13
N LEU A 189 -10.87 11.89 -17.63
CA LEU A 189 -12.10 12.28 -16.98
C LEU A 189 -13.24 12.30 -18.02
N THR A 190 -14.17 11.38 -17.89
CA THR A 190 -15.36 11.25 -18.72
C THR A 190 -16.57 10.98 -17.85
N ASP A 191 -17.80 11.30 -18.33
CA ASP A 191 -19.03 10.99 -17.59
C ASP A 191 -19.14 9.50 -17.26
N LYS A 192 -18.70 8.63 -18.20
CA LYS A 192 -18.64 7.19 -17.97
C LYS A 192 -17.73 6.85 -16.81
N PHE A 193 -16.50 7.40 -16.78
CA PHE A 193 -15.54 7.17 -15.72
C PHE A 193 -16.08 7.65 -14.36
N VAL A 194 -16.66 8.85 -14.31
CA VAL A 194 -17.26 9.41 -13.09
C VAL A 194 -18.35 8.47 -12.56
N LYS A 195 -19.26 8.05 -13.45
CA LYS A 195 -20.38 7.18 -13.07
C LYS A 195 -19.94 5.79 -12.60
N GLU A 196 -18.94 5.19 -13.24
CA GLU A 196 -18.51 3.81 -12.94
C GLU A 196 -17.48 3.72 -11.79
N LYS A 197 -16.68 4.75 -11.59
CA LYS A 197 -15.55 4.70 -10.64
C LYS A 197 -15.67 5.65 -9.46
N LEU A 198 -16.41 6.75 -9.60
CA LEU A 198 -16.46 7.79 -8.57
C LEU A 198 -17.82 7.91 -7.88
N SER A 199 -18.92 7.37 -8.45
CA SER A 199 -20.26 7.51 -7.89
C SER A 199 -20.37 6.99 -6.46
N ASP A 200 -19.84 5.79 -6.19
CA ASP A 200 -19.93 5.16 -4.87
C ASP A 200 -19.10 5.90 -3.80
N ARG A 201 -17.97 6.46 -4.21
CA ARG A 201 -17.06 7.14 -3.28
C ARG A 201 -17.43 8.59 -3.00
N TYR A 202 -17.95 9.28 -4.02
CA TYR A 202 -18.21 10.72 -3.96
C TYR A 202 -19.70 11.08 -4.11
N GLY A 203 -20.60 10.09 -4.25
CA GLY A 203 -22.04 10.31 -4.34
C GLY A 203 -22.48 11.00 -5.62
N TYR A 204 -21.74 10.90 -6.71
CA TYR A 204 -22.13 11.42 -8.01
C TYR A 204 -23.18 10.51 -8.66
N THR A 205 -24.29 11.10 -9.10
CA THR A 205 -25.40 10.41 -9.79
C THR A 205 -25.52 10.90 -11.23
#